data_f08bc8c472e3f57e5f2fa5939bfadce5
#
_entry.id   f08bc8c472e3f57e5f2fa5939bfadce5
#
_cell.length_a   1.000
_cell.length_b   1.000
_cell.length_c   1.000
_cell.angle_alpha   90.00
_cell.angle_beta   90.00
_cell.angle_gamma   90.00
#
_symmetry.space_group_name_H-M   'P 1'
#
loop_
_entity.id
_entity.type
_entity.pdbx_description
1 polymer ?
#
loop_
_entity_poly.entity_id
_entity_poly.type
_entity_poly.pdbx_seq_one_letter_code
_entity_poly.pdbx_strand_id
1 'polypeptide(L)'
;VAARPRAPEPPLDLEGFTSVRDLSTKVRLDFDGDKQDGKAILAARTAYLSELQERLWAEHRDQENGRRVLLVIQGMDTAGKGGIVRHVVGAVDPQGVRIKGFKAPTATEKNRHFLWRIRRALPEPGFIGVFDRSHYEDVLIHRVHGWADDKTLAKRYSDINRFEKQLVEERGYEVVKVMLHISKEEQW
;
A
#
# COMPACT_ATOMS: atom_id res chain seq x y z
N VAL A 1 -23.48 -19.66 -12.47
CA VAL A 1 -22.13 -19.50 -11.92
C VAL A 1 -21.52 -18.33 -12.66
N ALA A 2 -21.44 -17.15 -12.02
CA ALA A 2 -20.79 -15.99 -12.61
C ALA A 2 -19.31 -16.35 -12.89
N ALA A 3 -18.83 -16.05 -14.09
CA ALA A 3 -17.44 -16.24 -14.46
C ALA A 3 -16.56 -15.52 -13.43
N ARG A 4 -15.58 -16.23 -12.88
CA ARG A 4 -14.58 -15.60 -12.01
C ARG A 4 -13.95 -14.43 -12.76
N PRO A 5 -13.90 -13.23 -12.17
CA PRO A 5 -13.20 -12.14 -12.80
C PRO A 5 -11.77 -12.57 -13.08
N ARG A 6 -11.28 -12.31 -14.29
CA ARG A 6 -9.88 -12.55 -14.67
C ARG A 6 -8.98 -11.91 -13.61
N ALA A 7 -7.97 -12.64 -13.17
CA ALA A 7 -6.96 -12.08 -12.29
C ALA A 7 -6.47 -10.76 -12.90
N PRO A 8 -6.31 -9.68 -12.11
CA PRO A 8 -5.74 -8.44 -12.62
C PRO A 8 -4.40 -8.77 -13.26
N GLU A 9 -4.13 -8.17 -14.40
CA GLU A 9 -2.80 -8.23 -14.99
C GLU A 9 -1.77 -7.72 -13.96
N PRO A 10 -0.54 -8.21 -14.00
CA PRO A 10 0.47 -7.80 -13.03
C PRO A 10 0.55 -6.27 -12.97
N PRO A 11 0.84 -5.70 -11.79
CA PRO A 11 1.02 -4.28 -11.65
C PRO A 11 2.08 -3.80 -12.65
N LEU A 12 1.96 -2.54 -13.08
CA LEU A 12 2.86 -1.89 -14.03
C LEU A 12 4.29 -2.33 -13.79
N ASP A 13 4.88 -3.02 -14.75
CA ASP A 13 6.30 -3.33 -14.70
C ASP A 13 7.05 -2.01 -14.84
N LEU A 14 7.71 -1.61 -13.76
CA LEU A 14 8.55 -0.43 -13.72
C LEU A 14 10.01 -0.75 -14.12
N GLU A 15 10.29 -1.97 -14.55
CA GLU A 15 11.58 -2.31 -15.16
C GLU A 15 11.80 -1.45 -16.41
N GLY A 16 12.83 -0.63 -16.37
CA GLY A 16 13.14 0.34 -17.44
C GLY A 16 12.77 1.80 -17.14
N PHE A 17 12.00 2.07 -16.08
CA PHE A 17 11.78 3.45 -15.62
C PHE A 17 12.90 3.87 -14.64
N THR A 18 13.62 4.91 -15.01
CA THR A 18 14.68 5.48 -14.16
C THR A 18 14.17 6.55 -13.22
N SER A 19 13.01 7.15 -13.52
CA SER A 19 12.42 8.22 -12.72
C SER A 19 10.88 8.26 -12.84
N VAL A 20 10.20 8.56 -11.74
CA VAL A 20 8.75 8.85 -11.72
C VAL A 20 8.41 10.04 -12.66
N ARG A 21 9.37 10.92 -12.95
CA ARG A 21 9.19 12.05 -13.89
C ARG A 21 8.91 11.58 -15.32
N ASP A 22 9.37 10.39 -15.67
CA ASP A 22 9.19 9.81 -17.00
C ASP A 22 7.80 9.18 -17.18
N LEU A 23 7.05 9.03 -16.07
CA LEU A 23 5.70 8.51 -16.05
C LEU A 23 4.70 9.64 -16.23
N SER A 24 3.85 9.52 -17.25
CA SER A 24 2.72 10.45 -17.42
C SER A 24 1.74 10.27 -16.26
N THR A 25 1.30 11.38 -15.67
CA THR A 25 0.22 11.38 -14.65
C THR A 25 -1.17 11.06 -15.24
N LYS A 26 -1.27 10.94 -16.56
CA LYS A 26 -2.49 10.62 -17.31
C LYS A 26 -2.52 9.17 -17.82
N VAL A 27 -1.55 8.35 -17.44
CA VAL A 27 -1.54 6.92 -17.80
C VAL A 27 -2.74 6.21 -17.16
N ARG A 28 -3.45 5.43 -17.94
CA ARG A 28 -4.64 4.67 -17.50
C ARG A 28 -4.42 3.18 -17.34
N LEU A 29 -3.20 2.68 -17.46
CA LEU A 29 -2.79 1.30 -17.19
C LEU A 29 -3.80 0.28 -17.77
N ASP A 30 -3.90 0.18 -19.08
CA ASP A 30 -4.81 -0.73 -19.82
C ASP A 30 -6.30 -0.57 -19.51
N PHE A 31 -6.68 0.58 -18.95
CA PHE A 31 -8.07 0.94 -18.73
C PHE A 31 -8.54 2.01 -19.73
N ASP A 32 -9.32 1.59 -20.73
CA ASP A 32 -9.85 2.48 -21.79
C ASP A 32 -11.22 3.09 -21.45
N GLY A 33 -11.78 2.74 -20.29
CA GLY A 33 -13.08 3.21 -19.83
C GLY A 33 -13.08 4.64 -19.28
N ASP A 34 -14.27 5.15 -19.04
CA ASP A 34 -14.49 6.42 -18.34
C ASP A 34 -14.64 6.22 -16.81
N LYS A 35 -15.01 7.30 -16.09
CA LYS A 35 -15.22 7.27 -14.65
C LYS A 35 -16.41 6.38 -14.23
N GLN A 36 -17.44 6.25 -15.08
CA GLN A 36 -18.60 5.41 -14.81
C GLN A 36 -18.25 3.95 -14.98
N ASP A 37 -17.50 3.63 -16.03
CA ASP A 37 -16.98 2.27 -16.25
C ASP A 37 -16.09 1.81 -15.10
N GLY A 38 -15.19 2.68 -14.62
CA GLY A 38 -14.36 2.40 -13.47
C GLY A 38 -15.18 2.11 -12.19
N LYS A 39 -16.25 2.87 -11.95
CA LYS A 39 -17.17 2.63 -10.83
C LYS A 39 -17.92 1.31 -10.98
N ALA A 40 -18.39 0.99 -12.19
CA ALA A 40 -19.09 -0.27 -12.45
C ALA A 40 -18.18 -1.49 -12.24
N ILE A 41 -16.93 -1.42 -12.72
CA ILE A 41 -15.93 -2.47 -12.49
C ILE A 41 -15.62 -2.62 -11.00
N LEU A 42 -15.43 -1.50 -10.29
CA LEU A 42 -15.19 -1.53 -8.85
C LEU A 42 -16.37 -2.21 -8.12
N ALA A 43 -17.61 -1.82 -8.43
CA ALA A 43 -18.80 -2.41 -7.84
C ALA A 43 -18.89 -3.92 -8.12
N ALA A 44 -18.62 -4.35 -9.34
CA ALA A 44 -18.63 -5.77 -9.71
C ALA A 44 -17.55 -6.58 -8.98
N ARG A 45 -16.38 -5.97 -8.70
CA ARG A 45 -15.28 -6.63 -8.00
C ARG A 45 -15.42 -6.59 -6.47
N THR A 46 -16.23 -5.69 -5.93
CA THR A 46 -16.41 -5.50 -4.49
C THR A 46 -16.89 -6.79 -3.80
N ALA A 47 -17.90 -7.46 -4.34
CA ALA A 47 -18.41 -8.70 -3.76
C ALA A 47 -17.34 -9.80 -3.73
N TYR A 48 -16.55 -9.90 -4.78
CA TYR A 48 -15.47 -10.89 -4.86
C TYR A 48 -14.31 -10.54 -3.89
N LEU A 49 -13.98 -9.27 -3.74
CA LEU A 49 -12.98 -8.82 -2.78
C LEU A 49 -13.41 -9.11 -1.33
N SER A 50 -14.69 -8.90 -1.01
CA SER A 50 -15.27 -9.24 0.29
C SER A 50 -15.16 -10.75 0.57
N GLU A 51 -15.55 -11.59 -0.40
CA GLU A 51 -15.42 -13.05 -0.26
C GLU A 51 -13.96 -13.47 -0.02
N LEU A 52 -13.02 -12.92 -0.77
CA LEU A 52 -11.60 -13.22 -0.59
C LEU A 52 -11.08 -12.79 0.79
N GLN A 53 -11.52 -11.65 1.29
CA GLN A 53 -11.13 -11.16 2.61
C GLN A 53 -11.72 -12.04 3.73
N GLU A 54 -12.99 -12.44 3.62
CA GLU A 54 -13.62 -13.35 4.59
C GLU A 54 -12.90 -14.72 4.61
N ARG A 55 -12.50 -15.23 3.45
CA ARG A 55 -11.70 -16.46 3.35
C ARG A 55 -10.32 -16.29 3.98
N LEU A 56 -9.62 -15.18 3.70
CA LEU A 56 -8.34 -14.85 4.32
C LEU A 56 -8.47 -14.86 5.85
N TRP A 57 -9.51 -14.22 6.37
CA TRP A 57 -9.81 -14.20 7.80
C TRP A 57 -10.05 -15.61 8.34
N ALA A 58 -10.98 -16.36 7.75
CA ALA A 58 -11.39 -17.66 8.25
C ALA A 58 -10.26 -18.70 8.19
N GLU A 59 -9.45 -18.66 7.14
CA GLU A 59 -8.40 -19.66 6.91
C GLU A 59 -7.12 -19.36 7.70
N HIS A 60 -6.85 -18.10 8.08
CA HIS A 60 -5.50 -17.73 8.55
C HIS A 60 -5.43 -17.04 9.91
N ARG A 61 -6.54 -16.51 10.48
CA ARG A 61 -6.50 -15.71 11.71
C ARG A 61 -5.90 -16.42 12.92
N ASP A 62 -6.10 -17.73 13.03
CA ASP A 62 -5.66 -18.53 14.15
C ASP A 62 -4.35 -19.31 13.85
N GLN A 63 -3.69 -19.00 12.73
CA GLN A 63 -2.44 -19.64 12.30
C GLN A 63 -1.25 -18.70 12.52
N GLU A 64 -0.26 -19.11 13.29
CA GLU A 64 0.92 -18.28 13.57
C GLU A 64 1.61 -17.80 12.28
N ASN A 65 1.75 -18.68 11.29
CA ASN A 65 2.33 -18.39 9.98
C ASN A 65 1.27 -18.17 8.90
N GLY A 66 0.03 -17.85 9.28
CA GLY A 66 -1.05 -17.58 8.34
C GLY A 66 -0.76 -16.37 7.45
N ARG A 67 -1.37 -16.35 6.26
CA ARG A 67 -1.23 -15.26 5.28
C ARG A 67 -1.77 -13.93 5.82
N ARG A 68 -1.16 -12.85 5.39
CA ARG A 68 -1.55 -11.47 5.67
C ARG A 68 -1.38 -10.64 4.40
N VAL A 69 -2.23 -9.65 4.26
CA VAL A 69 -2.07 -8.67 3.17
C VAL A 69 -1.65 -7.32 3.78
N LEU A 70 -0.63 -6.70 3.23
CA LEU A 70 -0.21 -5.35 3.58
C LEU A 70 -0.35 -4.44 2.36
N LEU A 71 -1.37 -3.57 2.39
CA LEU A 71 -1.55 -2.53 1.38
C LEU A 71 -0.85 -1.24 1.85
N VAL A 72 0.16 -0.84 1.10
CA VAL A 72 0.89 0.43 1.33
C VAL A 72 0.44 1.45 0.30
N ILE A 73 -0.16 2.55 0.77
CA ILE A 73 -0.65 3.62 -0.10
C ILE A 73 0.24 4.86 0.08
N GLN A 74 0.92 5.26 -0.98
CA GLN A 74 1.75 6.45 -1.03
C GLN A 74 1.22 7.43 -2.09
N GLY A 75 1.51 8.71 -1.91
CA GLY A 75 1.13 9.77 -2.84
C GLY A 75 1.17 11.13 -2.16
N MET A 76 1.25 12.18 -2.96
CA MET A 76 1.19 13.57 -2.49
C MET A 76 -0.11 13.83 -1.71
N ASP A 77 -0.15 14.92 -0.95
CA ASP A 77 -1.39 15.35 -0.35
C ASP A 77 -2.40 15.68 -1.46
N THR A 78 -3.66 15.39 -1.20
CA THR A 78 -4.78 15.46 -2.16
C THR A 78 -4.78 14.41 -3.28
N ALA A 79 -3.76 13.55 -3.41
CA ALA A 79 -3.67 12.54 -4.46
C ALA A 79 -4.77 11.45 -4.44
N GLY A 80 -5.70 11.47 -3.50
CA GLY A 80 -6.81 10.53 -3.45
C GLY A 80 -6.61 9.31 -2.56
N LYS A 81 -5.58 9.27 -1.69
CA LYS A 81 -5.34 8.16 -0.76
C LYS A 81 -6.60 7.78 0.05
N GLY A 82 -7.27 8.78 0.63
CA GLY A 82 -8.52 8.57 1.36
C GLY A 82 -9.67 8.02 0.51
N GLY A 83 -9.67 8.30 -0.79
CA GLY A 83 -10.62 7.73 -1.76
C GLY A 83 -10.41 6.21 -1.90
N ILE A 84 -9.17 5.75 -2.01
CA ILE A 84 -8.86 4.31 -2.05
C ILE A 84 -9.30 3.64 -0.74
N VAL A 85 -8.95 4.22 0.40
CA VAL A 85 -9.38 3.67 1.71
C VAL A 85 -10.91 3.59 1.78
N ARG A 86 -11.62 4.64 1.37
CA ARG A 86 -13.08 4.68 1.43
C ARG A 86 -13.74 3.68 0.47
N HIS A 87 -13.29 3.60 -0.77
CA HIS A 87 -14.03 2.90 -1.83
C HIS A 87 -13.53 1.49 -2.10
N VAL A 88 -12.28 1.18 -1.77
CA VAL A 88 -11.71 -0.16 -1.94
C VAL A 88 -11.69 -0.89 -0.60
N VAL A 89 -11.04 -0.30 0.41
CA VAL A 89 -10.95 -0.93 1.73
C VAL A 89 -12.29 -0.95 2.45
N GLY A 90 -13.11 0.09 2.31
CA GLY A 90 -14.47 0.15 2.87
C GLY A 90 -15.46 -0.83 2.24
N ALA A 91 -15.04 -1.59 1.22
CA ALA A 91 -15.85 -2.61 0.57
C ALA A 91 -15.76 -4.01 1.22
N VAL A 92 -14.89 -4.19 2.20
CA VAL A 92 -14.67 -5.45 2.92
C VAL A 92 -15.06 -5.32 4.39
N ASP A 93 -15.21 -6.46 5.09
CA ASP A 93 -15.55 -6.46 6.51
C ASP A 93 -14.45 -5.74 7.33
N PRO A 94 -14.82 -4.67 8.07
CA PRO A 94 -13.89 -3.92 8.88
C PRO A 94 -13.23 -4.73 10.00
N GLN A 95 -13.82 -5.84 10.43
CA GLN A 95 -13.25 -6.72 11.46
C GLN A 95 -11.92 -7.34 10.99
N GLY A 96 -11.80 -7.64 9.69
CA GLY A 96 -10.59 -8.20 9.08
C GLY A 96 -9.58 -7.14 8.57
N VAL A 97 -9.75 -5.86 8.94
CA VAL A 97 -8.90 -4.77 8.44
C VAL A 97 -8.25 -3.99 9.57
N ARG A 98 -7.00 -3.61 9.37
CA ARG A 98 -6.24 -2.71 10.27
C ARG A 98 -5.70 -1.54 9.48
N ILE A 99 -6.26 -0.36 9.70
CA ILE A 99 -5.82 0.87 9.02
C ILE A 99 -4.90 1.66 9.94
N LYS A 100 -3.74 2.04 9.43
CA LYS A 100 -2.76 2.87 10.13
C LYS A 100 -2.29 4.02 9.26
N GLY A 101 -2.62 5.25 9.67
CA GLY A 101 -2.01 6.47 9.11
C GLY A 101 -0.71 6.79 9.84
N PHE A 102 0.35 7.06 9.07
CA PHE A 102 1.64 7.47 9.63
C PHE A 102 1.81 8.98 9.51
N LYS A 103 1.78 9.64 10.66
CA LYS A 103 2.09 11.07 10.84
C LYS A 103 3.53 11.26 11.30
N ALA A 104 3.92 12.50 11.59
CA ALA A 104 5.21 12.79 12.21
C ALA A 104 5.45 11.89 13.44
N PRO A 105 6.66 11.34 13.60
CA PRO A 105 6.96 10.45 14.73
C PRO A 105 6.85 11.17 16.08
N THR A 106 6.28 10.47 17.06
CA THR A 106 6.22 10.91 18.45
C THR A 106 7.62 10.95 19.07
N ALA A 107 7.75 11.57 20.25
CA ALA A 107 9.02 11.59 20.98
C ALA A 107 9.58 10.18 21.26
N THR A 108 8.72 9.26 21.63
CA THR A 108 9.11 7.85 21.86
C THR A 108 9.57 7.17 20.56
N GLU A 109 8.89 7.40 19.45
CA GLU A 109 9.23 6.83 18.15
C GLU A 109 10.56 7.37 17.61
N LYS A 110 10.86 8.65 17.83
CA LYS A 110 12.13 9.30 17.44
C LYS A 110 13.35 8.65 18.07
N ASN A 111 13.21 8.09 19.27
CA ASN A 111 14.29 7.41 20.01
C ASN A 111 14.44 5.93 19.61
N ARG A 112 13.71 5.46 18.61
CA ARG A 112 13.75 4.09 18.09
C ARG A 112 14.17 4.06 16.64
N HIS A 113 14.56 2.88 16.15
CA HIS A 113 14.78 2.68 14.72
C HIS A 113 13.49 3.01 13.96
N PHE A 114 13.56 3.67 12.81
CA PHE A 114 12.37 4.17 12.08
C PHE A 114 11.37 3.06 11.73
N LEU A 115 11.83 1.83 11.47
CA LEU A 115 10.96 0.68 11.23
C LEU A 115 10.29 0.13 12.51
N TRP A 116 10.62 0.63 13.70
CA TRP A 116 10.02 0.12 14.93
C TRP A 116 8.50 0.35 14.97
N ARG A 117 8.05 1.56 14.66
CA ARG A 117 6.62 1.90 14.61
C ARG A 117 5.88 1.16 13.49
N ILE A 118 6.57 0.89 12.38
CA ILE A 118 6.06 0.12 11.26
C ILE A 118 5.81 -1.33 11.68
N ARG A 119 6.81 -1.97 12.31
CA ARG A 119 6.69 -3.34 12.81
C ARG A 119 5.54 -3.53 13.79
N ARG A 120 5.28 -2.54 14.63
CA ARG A 120 4.16 -2.57 15.60
C ARG A 120 2.78 -2.37 14.96
N ALA A 121 2.72 -1.85 13.77
CA ALA A 121 1.49 -1.60 13.03
C ALA A 121 1.18 -2.69 12.00
N LEU A 122 2.06 -3.68 11.86
CA LEU A 122 1.84 -4.79 10.94
C LEU A 122 0.58 -5.58 11.31
N PRO A 123 -0.21 -6.02 10.31
CA PRO A 123 -1.39 -6.83 10.57
C PRO A 123 -1.03 -8.23 11.07
N GLU A 124 -1.93 -8.77 11.87
CA GLU A 124 -1.91 -10.15 12.32
C GLU A 124 -2.31 -11.11 11.18
N PRO A 125 -2.08 -12.45 11.33
CA PRO A 125 -2.56 -13.43 10.36
C PRO A 125 -4.06 -13.29 10.10
N GLY A 126 -4.46 -13.46 8.83
CA GLY A 126 -5.85 -13.32 8.42
C GLY A 126 -6.32 -11.90 8.17
N PHE A 127 -5.50 -10.89 8.49
CA PHE A 127 -5.87 -9.50 8.34
C PHE A 127 -5.31 -8.84 7.08
N ILE A 128 -6.04 -7.82 6.62
CA ILE A 128 -5.55 -6.83 5.67
C ILE A 128 -5.09 -5.60 6.46
N GLY A 129 -3.78 -5.34 6.46
CA GLY A 129 -3.21 -4.08 6.95
C GLY A 129 -3.23 -3.02 5.86
N VAL A 130 -3.62 -1.80 6.19
CA VAL A 130 -3.62 -0.68 5.26
C VAL A 130 -2.80 0.45 5.85
N PHE A 131 -1.71 0.79 5.20
CA PHE A 131 -0.86 1.90 5.58
C PHE A 131 -1.17 3.12 4.70
N ASP A 132 -1.82 4.15 5.28
CA ASP A 132 -1.92 5.47 4.69
C ASP A 132 -0.64 6.25 5.03
N ARG A 133 0.21 6.41 4.00
CA ARG A 133 1.65 6.64 4.13
C ARG A 133 2.35 5.44 4.78
N SER A 134 3.66 5.47 4.94
CA SER A 134 4.37 4.30 5.44
C SER A 134 5.79 4.61 5.92
N HIS A 135 6.63 3.59 6.00
CA HIS A 135 8.06 3.69 6.23
C HIS A 135 8.83 4.46 5.13
N TYR A 136 8.21 4.66 3.97
CA TYR A 136 8.80 5.49 2.91
C TYR A 136 8.85 6.98 3.27
N GLU A 137 8.02 7.46 4.20
CA GLU A 137 8.11 8.82 4.71
C GLU A 137 9.50 9.13 5.32
N ASP A 138 10.12 8.13 5.95
CA ASP A 138 11.43 8.29 6.58
C ASP A 138 12.59 8.44 5.57
N VAL A 139 12.36 8.21 4.29
CA VAL A 139 13.29 8.56 3.20
C VAL A 139 12.81 9.76 2.41
N LEU A 140 11.51 9.87 2.10
CA LEU A 140 10.96 10.95 1.29
C LEU A 140 11.07 12.30 2.00
N ILE A 141 10.48 12.44 3.18
CA ILE A 141 10.45 13.69 3.95
C ILE A 141 11.85 14.09 4.42
N HIS A 142 12.65 13.12 4.85
CA HIS A 142 14.02 13.40 5.27
C HIS A 142 14.91 13.93 4.13
N ARG A 143 14.69 13.44 2.90
CA ARG A 143 15.37 13.97 1.71
C ARG A 143 14.92 15.39 1.39
N VAL A 144 13.60 15.63 1.37
CA VAL A 144 13.02 16.95 1.00
C VAL A 144 13.47 18.04 1.96
N HIS A 145 13.53 17.75 3.26
CA HIS A 145 13.92 18.71 4.29
C HIS A 145 15.43 18.72 4.60
N GLY A 146 16.23 17.91 3.95
CA GLY A 146 17.66 17.81 4.23
C GLY A 146 17.99 17.29 5.64
N TRP A 147 17.10 16.51 6.26
CA TRP A 147 17.28 15.99 7.63
C TRP A 147 18.18 14.76 7.70
N ALA A 148 18.52 14.18 6.57
CA ALA A 148 19.44 13.06 6.48
C ALA A 148 20.33 13.23 5.26
N ASP A 149 21.60 12.86 5.38
CA ASP A 149 22.55 12.81 4.29
C ASP A 149 22.29 11.61 3.35
N ASP A 150 22.91 11.62 2.17
CA ASP A 150 22.72 10.56 1.16
C ASP A 150 23.14 9.18 1.66
N LYS A 151 24.16 9.09 2.51
CA LYS A 151 24.61 7.83 3.10
C LYS A 151 23.54 7.24 4.03
N THR A 152 22.94 8.08 4.86
CA THR A 152 21.83 7.69 5.75
C THR A 152 20.62 7.27 4.95
N LEU A 153 20.28 8.00 3.90
CA LEU A 153 19.15 7.66 3.01
C LEU A 153 19.39 6.34 2.29
N ALA A 154 20.59 6.12 1.74
CA ALA A 154 20.93 4.86 1.09
C ALA A 154 20.83 3.67 2.06
N LYS A 155 21.29 3.85 3.31
CA LYS A 155 21.14 2.83 4.34
C LYS A 155 19.67 2.54 4.64
N ARG A 156 18.81 3.58 4.75
CA ARG A 156 17.37 3.40 4.99
C ARG A 156 16.69 2.65 3.85
N TYR A 157 17.03 2.92 2.59
CA TYR A 157 16.52 2.12 1.46
C TYR A 157 16.91 0.65 1.59
N SER A 158 18.17 0.36 1.94
CA SER A 158 18.62 -1.01 2.16
C SER A 158 17.87 -1.69 3.33
N ASP A 159 17.62 -0.94 4.41
CA ASP A 159 16.87 -1.45 5.57
C ASP A 159 15.39 -1.71 5.21
N ILE A 160 14.77 -0.85 4.39
CA ILE A 160 13.41 -1.04 3.87
C ILE A 160 13.34 -2.29 2.99
N ASN A 161 14.22 -2.41 2.01
CA ASN A 161 14.24 -3.57 1.11
C ASN A 161 14.41 -4.88 1.87
N ARG A 162 15.33 -4.92 2.84
CA ARG A 162 15.51 -6.08 3.71
C ARG A 162 14.26 -6.39 4.54
N PHE A 163 13.65 -5.36 5.10
CA PHE A 163 12.43 -5.49 5.89
C PHE A 163 11.27 -6.05 5.05
N GLU A 164 11.01 -5.50 3.86
CA GLU A 164 9.96 -5.98 2.98
C GLU A 164 10.23 -7.41 2.51
N LYS A 165 11.48 -7.73 2.15
CA LYS A 165 11.89 -9.09 1.80
C LYS A 165 11.59 -10.07 2.92
N GLN A 166 11.94 -9.74 4.16
CA GLN A 166 11.63 -10.57 5.33
C GLN A 166 10.12 -10.76 5.54
N LEU A 167 9.31 -9.74 5.29
CA LEU A 167 7.86 -9.87 5.39
C LEU A 167 7.32 -10.91 4.41
N VAL A 168 7.78 -10.85 3.16
CA VAL A 168 7.30 -11.72 2.09
C VAL A 168 7.84 -13.15 2.24
N GLU A 169 9.14 -13.30 2.39
CA GLU A 169 9.80 -14.62 2.33
C GLU A 169 9.68 -15.41 3.65
N GLU A 170 9.64 -14.72 4.80
CA GLU A 170 9.75 -15.40 6.09
C GLU A 170 8.45 -15.32 6.92
N ARG A 171 7.55 -14.38 6.63
CA ARG A 171 6.44 -14.07 7.51
C ARG A 171 5.05 -14.12 6.88
N GLY A 172 4.92 -14.64 5.66
CA GLY A 172 3.64 -14.87 4.98
C GLY A 172 2.86 -13.59 4.62
N TYR A 173 3.56 -12.47 4.38
CA TYR A 173 2.93 -11.25 3.90
C TYR A 173 2.86 -11.20 2.39
N GLU A 174 1.69 -10.85 1.88
CA GLU A 174 1.52 -10.33 0.52
C GLU A 174 1.57 -8.80 0.60
N VAL A 175 2.62 -8.19 0.06
CA VAL A 175 2.81 -6.73 0.12
C VAL A 175 2.40 -6.11 -1.20
N VAL A 176 1.35 -5.29 -1.16
CA VAL A 176 0.85 -4.53 -2.31
C VAL A 176 1.20 -3.06 -2.10
N LYS A 177 1.96 -2.48 -3.02
CA LYS A 177 2.36 -1.06 -2.95
C LYS A 177 1.68 -0.27 -4.06
N VAL A 178 1.01 0.80 -3.68
CA VAL A 178 0.31 1.71 -4.59
C VAL A 178 0.88 3.11 -4.43
N MET A 179 1.41 3.65 -5.52
CA MET A 179 1.83 5.06 -5.61
C MET A 179 0.82 5.84 -6.44
N LEU A 180 0.18 6.83 -5.83
CA LEU A 180 -0.70 7.75 -6.52
C LEU A 180 0.12 8.90 -7.08
N HIS A 181 0.27 8.90 -8.40
CA HIS A 181 1.06 9.88 -9.13
C HIS A 181 0.14 10.88 -9.81
N ILE A 182 0.06 12.10 -9.28
CA ILE A 182 -0.72 13.21 -9.81
C ILE A 182 0.18 14.37 -10.21
N SER A 183 -0.29 15.21 -11.11
CA SER A 183 0.40 16.44 -11.48
C SER A 183 0.23 17.54 -10.43
N LYS A 184 1.04 18.61 -10.53
CA LYS A 184 0.87 19.79 -9.67
C LYS A 184 -0.47 20.47 -9.89
N GLU A 185 -0.93 20.50 -11.14
CA GLU A 185 -2.21 21.09 -11.52
C GLU A 185 -3.38 20.31 -10.92
N GLU A 186 -3.27 18.99 -10.82
CA GLU A 186 -4.30 18.14 -10.21
C GLU A 186 -4.30 18.26 -8.68
N GLN A 187 -3.19 18.67 -8.10
CA GLN A 187 -3.05 18.82 -6.64
C GLN A 187 -3.77 20.07 -6.11
N TRP A 188 -3.95 21.11 -6.94
CA TRP A 188 -4.55 22.41 -6.59
C TRP A 188 -6.03 22.45 -6.93
#